data_9ffb1d1dcf25215b0bfffdd1ee27d087
#
_entry.id   9ffb1d1dcf25215b0bfffdd1ee27d087
#
_cell.length_a   1.000
_cell.length_b   1.000
_cell.length_c   1.000
_cell.angle_alpha   90.00
_cell.angle_beta   90.00
_cell.angle_gamma   90.00
#
_symmetry.space_group_name_H-M   'P 1'
#
loop_
_entity.id
_entity.type
_entity.pdbx_description
1 polymer ?
#
loop_
_entity_poly.entity_id
_entity_poly.type
_entity_poly.pdbx_seq_one_letter_code
_entity_poly.pdbx_strand_id
1 'polypeptide(L)'
;MNSRPVARLDSMSKKNGAGGPRDRGRAQSLVVPGQDLGESEGQEAGHGVIVMEGRLRATKNGRIRNQGSTVSIEPLHTRYIPRPGDLAIGYIEGCTNNIWFVELGAPFNAILPMSLGPGKVEFGGTRSVMDVGETILCRVQEVEETHSSVVTMKGMGLRKIRSGVIEEIDPHLLGRLIGKGGESLKRLKEDAECRVIVADNGRMWIDGDLDGILEVRRQLDLMTVESRPIPVGGGH
;
A
#
# COMPACT_ATOMS: atom_id res chain seq x y z
N MET A 1 -19.73 -44.71 -70.79
CA MET A 1 -19.82 -45.87 -69.91
C MET A 1 -18.94 -45.60 -68.75
N ASN A 2 -19.47 -44.96 -67.72
CA ASN A 2 -19.99 -45.45 -66.48
C ASN A 2 -18.98 -46.23 -65.64
N SER A 3 -18.50 -45.64 -64.63
CA SER A 3 -18.65 -46.18 -63.28
C SER A 3 -17.88 -45.25 -62.28
N ARG A 4 -18.59 -44.67 -61.35
CA ARG A 4 -18.12 -44.08 -60.14
C ARG A 4 -17.63 -45.14 -59.14
N PRO A 5 -16.68 -44.87 -58.27
CA PRO A 5 -16.71 -45.45 -56.96
C PRO A 5 -16.85 -44.42 -55.85
N VAL A 6 -17.50 -44.89 -54.84
CA VAL A 6 -18.02 -44.37 -53.58
C VAL A 6 -16.95 -43.72 -52.68
N ALA A 7 -17.31 -42.60 -52.11
CA ALA A 7 -16.54 -41.90 -51.08
C ALA A 7 -16.55 -42.68 -49.75
N ARG A 8 -15.36 -42.84 -49.14
CA ARG A 8 -15.19 -43.23 -47.76
C ARG A 8 -15.08 -41.95 -46.91
N LEU A 9 -16.02 -41.82 -46.00
CA LEU A 9 -15.98 -40.86 -44.92
C LEU A 9 -14.92 -41.31 -43.87
N ASP A 10 -13.83 -40.61 -43.81
CA ASP A 10 -12.92 -40.68 -42.65
C ASP A 10 -13.18 -39.52 -41.72
N SER A 11 -13.42 -39.90 -40.49
CA SER A 11 -13.77 -39.11 -39.35
C SER A 11 -12.74 -38.04 -39.03
N MET A 12 -13.05 -36.77 -39.26
CA MET A 12 -12.29 -35.66 -38.71
C MET A 12 -12.65 -35.46 -37.22
N SER A 13 -11.77 -35.97 -36.37
CA SER A 13 -11.76 -35.67 -34.95
C SER A 13 -11.56 -34.16 -34.73
N LYS A 14 -12.61 -33.47 -34.33
CA LYS A 14 -12.56 -32.10 -33.83
C LYS A 14 -11.79 -32.09 -32.51
N LYS A 15 -10.58 -31.58 -32.52
CA LYS A 15 -9.91 -31.11 -31.31
C LYS A 15 -10.63 -29.83 -30.83
N ASN A 16 -11.54 -30.00 -29.90
CA ASN A 16 -12.06 -28.90 -29.09
C ASN A 16 -10.94 -28.40 -28.17
N GLY A 17 -10.29 -27.32 -28.58
CA GLY A 17 -9.50 -26.51 -27.71
C GLY A 17 -10.41 -25.81 -26.70
N ALA A 18 -10.55 -26.38 -25.51
CA ALA A 18 -11.17 -25.72 -24.38
C ALA A 18 -10.29 -24.54 -23.96
N GLY A 19 -10.57 -23.36 -24.51
CA GLY A 19 -10.13 -22.12 -23.97
C GLY A 19 -10.80 -21.96 -22.61
N GLY A 20 -10.03 -22.13 -21.53
CA GLY A 20 -10.49 -21.86 -20.17
C GLY A 20 -11.04 -20.44 -20.07
N PRO A 21 -12.01 -20.21 -19.19
CA PRO A 21 -12.63 -18.90 -19.04
C PRO A 21 -11.55 -17.88 -18.67
N ARG A 22 -11.42 -16.87 -19.53
CA ARG A 22 -10.61 -15.68 -19.24
C ARG A 22 -11.17 -15.06 -17.96
N ASP A 23 -10.35 -15.07 -16.91
CA ASP A 23 -10.64 -14.56 -15.57
C ASP A 23 -10.89 -13.03 -15.64
N ARG A 24 -12.14 -12.67 -15.98
CA ARG A 24 -12.61 -11.29 -15.92
C ARG A 24 -13.19 -11.08 -14.53
N GLY A 25 -12.36 -10.52 -13.63
CA GLY A 25 -12.89 -9.86 -12.43
C GLY A 25 -13.41 -10.79 -11.34
N ARG A 26 -12.64 -11.77 -10.88
CA ARG A 26 -12.87 -12.31 -9.55
C ARG A 26 -12.57 -11.19 -8.56
N ALA A 27 -13.62 -10.72 -7.89
CA ALA A 27 -13.49 -9.89 -6.70
C ALA A 27 -12.41 -10.51 -5.81
N GLN A 28 -11.36 -9.75 -5.49
CA GLN A 28 -10.26 -10.22 -4.66
C GLN A 28 -10.84 -10.67 -3.33
N SER A 29 -11.01 -11.98 -3.14
CA SER A 29 -11.65 -12.52 -1.94
C SER A 29 -10.75 -12.28 -0.74
N LEU A 30 -11.35 -11.73 0.31
CA LEU A 30 -10.73 -11.61 1.62
C LEU A 30 -10.57 -13.00 2.23
N VAL A 31 -9.42 -13.24 2.83
CA VAL A 31 -9.10 -14.50 3.49
C VAL A 31 -8.61 -14.26 4.91
N VAL A 32 -8.84 -15.25 5.77
CA VAL A 32 -8.38 -15.27 7.16
C VAL A 32 -7.36 -16.39 7.38
N PRO A 33 -6.49 -16.31 8.39
CA PRO A 33 -5.55 -17.37 8.70
C PRO A 33 -6.23 -18.72 8.89
N GLY A 34 -5.64 -19.78 8.30
CA GLY A 34 -6.18 -21.13 8.30
C GLY A 34 -7.17 -21.43 7.17
N GLN A 35 -7.66 -20.42 6.46
CA GLN A 35 -8.59 -20.61 5.34
C GLN A 35 -7.94 -21.40 4.21
N ASP A 36 -8.70 -22.36 3.66
CA ASP A 36 -8.33 -23.16 2.52
C ASP A 36 -8.45 -22.34 1.22
N LEU A 37 -7.37 -22.33 0.43
CA LEU A 37 -7.30 -21.58 -0.83
C LEU A 37 -7.39 -22.48 -2.07
N GLY A 38 -7.43 -23.80 -1.88
CA GLY A 38 -7.50 -24.79 -2.95
C GLY A 38 -6.34 -25.79 -2.94
N GLU A 39 -6.29 -26.61 -3.97
CA GLU A 39 -5.22 -27.62 -4.14
C GLU A 39 -3.91 -26.95 -4.54
N SER A 40 -2.78 -27.50 -4.04
CA SER A 40 -1.44 -26.98 -4.35
C SER A 40 -0.89 -27.51 -5.68
N GLU A 41 -1.60 -28.44 -6.35
CA GLU A 41 -1.12 -29.02 -7.59
C GLU A 41 -1.07 -27.99 -8.72
N GLY A 42 0.14 -27.74 -9.26
CA GLY A 42 0.38 -26.71 -10.27
C GLY A 42 0.40 -25.27 -9.77
N GLN A 43 0.35 -25.08 -8.44
CA GLN A 43 0.42 -23.76 -7.81
C GLN A 43 1.56 -23.69 -6.80
N GLU A 44 2.19 -22.53 -6.73
CA GLU A 44 3.28 -22.24 -5.77
C GLU A 44 2.75 -21.37 -4.62
N ALA A 45 3.12 -21.71 -3.40
CA ALA A 45 2.82 -20.89 -2.24
C ALA A 45 3.73 -19.67 -2.19
N GLY A 46 3.16 -18.48 -2.36
CA GLY A 46 3.83 -17.19 -2.22
C GLY A 46 3.70 -16.62 -0.81
N HIS A 47 3.92 -15.30 -0.69
CA HIS A 47 3.86 -14.61 0.60
C HIS A 47 2.48 -14.79 1.28
N GLY A 48 2.50 -15.18 2.56
CA GLY A 48 1.27 -15.36 3.35
C GLY A 48 0.48 -16.65 3.06
N VAL A 49 1.04 -17.58 2.27
CA VAL A 49 0.46 -18.88 1.95
C VAL A 49 1.42 -20.00 2.34
N ILE A 50 0.91 -21.10 2.83
CA ILE A 50 1.67 -22.33 3.08
C ILE A 50 0.98 -23.52 2.39
N VAL A 51 1.74 -24.54 2.08
CA VAL A 51 1.21 -25.85 1.66
C VAL A 51 1.07 -26.74 2.88
N MET A 52 -0.13 -27.26 3.10
CA MET A 52 -0.44 -28.19 4.18
C MET A 52 -1.36 -29.29 3.64
N GLU A 53 -0.92 -30.53 3.75
CA GLU A 53 -1.67 -31.72 3.27
C GLU A 53 -2.10 -31.60 1.78
N GLY A 54 -1.21 -31.10 0.91
CA GLY A 54 -1.48 -30.93 -0.52
C GLY A 54 -2.42 -29.77 -0.86
N ARG A 55 -2.77 -28.94 0.12
CA ARG A 55 -3.64 -27.76 -0.06
C ARG A 55 -2.94 -26.47 0.33
N LEU A 56 -3.29 -25.39 -0.35
CA LEU A 56 -2.82 -24.06 -0.02
C LEU A 56 -3.67 -23.49 1.13
N ARG A 57 -3.02 -22.97 2.16
CA ARG A 57 -3.69 -22.34 3.31
C ARG A 57 -3.16 -20.93 3.55
N ALA A 58 -4.07 -20.02 3.87
CA ALA A 58 -3.74 -18.67 4.28
C ALA A 58 -3.06 -18.66 5.66
N THR A 59 -2.02 -17.83 5.83
CA THR A 59 -1.36 -17.61 7.13
C THR A 59 -1.61 -16.22 7.69
N LYS A 60 -2.21 -15.33 6.88
CA LYS A 60 -2.45 -13.93 7.21
C LYS A 60 -3.85 -13.50 6.77
N ASN A 61 -4.40 -12.48 7.45
CA ASN A 61 -5.56 -11.75 6.93
C ASN A 61 -5.15 -10.94 5.71
N GLY A 62 -5.87 -11.03 4.62
CA GLY A 62 -5.52 -10.30 3.43
C GLY A 62 -6.40 -10.60 2.24
N ARG A 63 -5.97 -10.12 1.08
CA ARG A 63 -6.59 -10.40 -0.22
C ARG A 63 -5.73 -11.38 -0.99
N ILE A 64 -6.38 -12.36 -1.64
CA ILE A 64 -5.67 -13.28 -2.52
C ILE A 64 -5.18 -12.52 -3.75
N ARG A 65 -3.91 -12.72 -4.07
CA ARG A 65 -3.29 -12.24 -5.30
C ARG A 65 -2.68 -13.43 -6.04
N ASN A 66 -3.15 -13.67 -7.25
CA ASN A 66 -2.62 -14.71 -8.12
C ASN A 66 -1.72 -14.06 -9.18
N GLN A 67 -0.48 -14.51 -9.25
CA GLN A 67 0.50 -14.09 -10.27
C GLN A 67 1.02 -15.34 -10.99
N GLY A 68 0.40 -15.66 -12.14
CA GLY A 68 0.70 -16.91 -12.84
C GLY A 68 0.33 -18.13 -11.99
N SER A 69 1.32 -18.97 -11.67
CA SER A 69 1.16 -20.13 -10.79
C SER A 69 1.31 -19.80 -9.29
N THR A 70 1.77 -18.61 -8.93
CA THR A 70 2.01 -18.25 -7.55
C THR A 70 0.78 -17.63 -6.90
N VAL A 71 0.32 -18.22 -5.79
CA VAL A 71 -0.77 -17.71 -4.95
C VAL A 71 -0.16 -17.02 -3.73
N SER A 72 -0.45 -15.75 -3.54
CA SER A 72 0.03 -14.95 -2.41
C SER A 72 -1.12 -14.22 -1.74
N ILE A 73 -0.90 -13.78 -0.51
CA ILE A 73 -1.84 -12.94 0.23
C ILE A 73 -1.21 -11.58 0.43
N GLU A 74 -1.91 -10.55 -0.03
CA GLU A 74 -1.63 -9.16 0.26
C GLU A 74 -2.33 -8.81 1.59
N PRO A 75 -1.57 -8.60 2.70
CA PRO A 75 -2.18 -8.33 3.99
C PRO A 75 -3.00 -7.04 3.97
N LEU A 76 -4.15 -7.03 4.67
CA LEU A 76 -5.02 -5.84 4.78
C LEU A 76 -4.38 -4.72 5.60
N HIS A 77 -3.66 -5.10 6.64
CA HIS A 77 -2.98 -4.17 7.53
C HIS A 77 -1.52 -4.62 7.66
N THR A 78 -0.63 -3.91 7.02
CA THR A 78 0.80 -4.00 7.27
C THR A 78 1.25 -2.72 7.94
N ARG A 79 2.03 -2.86 9.02
CA ARG A 79 2.78 -1.71 9.50
C ARG A 79 3.72 -1.26 8.40
N TYR A 80 3.90 0.03 8.30
CA TYR A 80 4.87 0.61 7.38
C TYR A 80 6.26 0.05 7.69
N ILE A 81 6.96 -0.39 6.66
CA ILE A 81 8.36 -0.83 6.74
C ILE A 81 9.17 0.19 5.95
N PRO A 82 9.98 1.02 6.61
CA PRO A 82 10.77 2.05 5.95
C PRO A 82 11.72 1.47 4.90
N ARG A 83 11.84 2.20 3.79
CA ARG A 83 12.80 1.90 2.73
C ARG A 83 13.60 3.15 2.40
N PRO A 84 14.89 3.04 2.07
CA PRO A 84 15.67 4.19 1.62
C PRO A 84 14.99 4.90 0.44
N GLY A 85 14.83 6.21 0.56
CA GLY A 85 14.16 7.03 -0.45
C GLY A 85 12.70 7.34 -0.17
N ASP A 86 12.01 6.60 0.71
CA ASP A 86 10.61 6.84 1.06
C ASP A 86 10.39 8.24 1.60
N LEU A 87 9.34 8.89 1.15
CA LEU A 87 8.81 10.11 1.75
C LEU A 87 7.92 9.73 2.92
N ALA A 88 8.13 10.31 4.08
CA ALA A 88 7.36 9.98 5.28
C ALA A 88 6.92 11.23 6.04
N ILE A 89 5.72 11.13 6.63
CA ILE A 89 5.21 12.10 7.61
C ILE A 89 5.37 11.46 8.99
N GLY A 90 6.12 12.11 9.86
CA GLY A 90 6.39 11.61 11.20
C GLY A 90 6.11 12.62 12.29
N TYR A 91 5.93 12.10 13.50
CA TYR A 91 5.78 12.90 14.72
C TYR A 91 7.07 12.81 15.54
N ILE A 92 7.51 13.95 16.09
CA ILE A 92 8.61 13.96 17.05
C ILE A 92 8.10 13.34 18.36
N GLU A 93 8.61 12.17 18.71
CA GLU A 93 8.23 11.48 19.95
C GLU A 93 9.20 11.78 21.08
N GLY A 94 10.43 12.12 20.75
CA GLY A 94 11.46 12.48 21.72
C GLY A 94 12.63 13.22 21.11
N CYS A 95 13.39 13.87 21.93
CA CYS A 95 14.63 14.55 21.51
C CYS A 95 15.70 14.46 22.59
N THR A 96 16.94 14.36 22.14
CA THR A 96 18.16 14.48 22.95
C THR A 96 18.95 15.71 22.49
N ASN A 97 20.17 15.87 23.00
CA ASN A 97 21.01 17.03 22.66
C ASN A 97 21.38 17.11 21.17
N ASN A 98 21.32 15.98 20.42
CA ASN A 98 21.84 15.92 19.06
C ASN A 98 20.97 15.11 18.09
N ILE A 99 19.86 14.50 18.56
CA ILE A 99 18.94 13.70 17.73
C ILE A 99 17.49 13.92 18.12
N TRP A 100 16.58 13.71 17.16
CA TRP A 100 15.15 13.55 17.38
C TRP A 100 14.76 12.10 17.07
N PHE A 101 13.86 11.55 17.89
CA PHE A 101 13.19 10.30 17.63
C PHE A 101 11.88 10.60 16.91
N VAL A 102 11.68 9.96 15.75
CA VAL A 102 10.57 10.23 14.86
C VAL A 102 9.71 8.99 14.72
N GLU A 103 8.45 9.10 15.10
CA GLU A 103 7.46 8.07 14.92
C GLU A 103 6.93 8.12 13.47
N LEU A 104 7.06 7.03 12.71
CA LEU A 104 6.68 6.92 11.30
C LEU A 104 5.52 5.93 11.03
N GLY A 105 4.92 5.32 12.04
CA GLY A 105 4.02 4.16 11.89
C GLY A 105 4.77 2.84 11.66
N ALA A 106 6.09 2.85 11.79
CA ALA A 106 6.97 1.71 11.67
C ALA A 106 7.10 0.95 13.01
N PRO A 107 7.62 -0.31 13.02
CA PRO A 107 7.87 -1.04 14.26
C PRO A 107 8.84 -0.36 15.23
N PHE A 108 9.77 0.43 14.72
CA PHE A 108 10.77 1.18 15.48
C PHE A 108 10.75 2.64 15.06
N ASN A 109 11.06 3.51 16.02
CA ASN A 109 11.23 4.94 15.75
C ASN A 109 12.42 5.18 14.83
N ALA A 110 12.26 6.13 13.93
CA ALA A 110 13.36 6.63 13.13
C ALA A 110 14.22 7.64 13.92
N ILE A 111 15.47 7.74 13.54
CA ILE A 111 16.41 8.70 14.09
C ILE A 111 16.59 9.83 13.07
N LEU A 112 16.40 11.07 13.53
CA LEU A 112 16.76 12.27 12.78
C LEU A 112 17.96 12.92 13.47
N PRO A 113 19.19 12.75 12.95
CA PRO A 113 20.36 13.43 13.47
C PRO A 113 20.26 14.96 13.27
N MET A 114 20.80 15.72 14.18
CA MET A 114 20.87 17.18 14.11
C MET A 114 21.50 17.67 12.80
N SER A 115 22.50 16.95 12.29
CA SER A 115 23.15 17.24 10.99
C SER A 115 22.23 17.10 9.79
N LEU A 116 21.15 16.31 9.90
CA LEU A 116 20.15 16.05 8.87
C LEU A 116 18.82 16.77 9.10
N GLY A 117 18.74 17.52 10.21
CA GLY A 117 17.59 18.34 10.58
C GLY A 117 17.45 19.62 9.75
N PRO A 118 16.43 20.44 10.03
CA PRO A 118 16.19 21.70 9.33
C PRO A 118 17.20 22.76 9.80
N GLY A 119 18.07 23.21 8.89
CA GLY A 119 19.01 24.29 9.15
C GLY A 119 20.22 23.88 9.98
N LYS A 120 20.89 24.88 10.56
CA LYS A 120 22.01 24.68 11.50
C LYS A 120 21.46 24.70 12.93
N VAL A 121 21.71 23.64 13.66
CA VAL A 121 21.32 23.49 15.07
C VAL A 121 22.57 23.33 15.89
N GLU A 122 22.70 24.07 17.00
CA GLU A 122 23.78 23.90 17.94
C GLU A 122 23.54 22.70 18.86
N PHE A 123 24.61 22.09 19.35
CA PHE A 123 24.51 20.98 20.30
C PHE A 123 23.68 21.38 21.53
N GLY A 124 22.67 20.58 21.87
CA GLY A 124 21.73 20.89 22.93
C GLY A 124 20.54 21.76 22.50
N GLY A 125 20.55 22.32 21.30
CA GLY A 125 19.48 23.18 20.75
C GLY A 125 18.35 22.46 20.03
N THR A 126 18.29 21.16 20.06
CA THR A 126 17.27 20.36 19.31
C THR A 126 15.84 20.78 19.65
N ARG A 127 15.50 20.96 20.93
CA ARG A 127 14.17 21.37 21.39
C ARG A 127 13.75 22.76 20.92
N SER A 128 14.68 23.68 20.74
CA SER A 128 14.37 25.03 20.25
C SER A 128 13.96 25.03 18.79
N VAL A 129 14.36 24.01 18.03
CA VAL A 129 14.04 23.86 16.61
C VAL A 129 12.78 23.00 16.40
N MET A 130 12.75 21.85 17.06
CA MET A 130 11.58 20.95 17.03
C MET A 130 11.43 20.27 18.38
N ASP A 131 10.22 20.29 18.93
CA ASP A 131 9.89 19.65 20.20
C ASP A 131 8.92 18.46 19.99
N VAL A 132 8.70 17.73 21.06
CA VAL A 132 7.80 16.57 21.09
C VAL A 132 6.38 16.97 20.65
N GLY A 133 5.74 16.13 19.84
CA GLY A 133 4.41 16.36 19.29
C GLY A 133 4.39 17.11 17.96
N GLU A 134 5.53 17.66 17.52
CA GLU A 134 5.59 18.36 16.24
C GLU A 134 5.67 17.39 15.06
N THR A 135 5.06 17.77 13.95
CA THR A 135 4.96 16.96 12.72
C THR A 135 5.97 17.42 11.70
N ILE A 136 6.62 16.45 11.05
CA ILE A 136 7.61 16.71 10.01
C ILE A 136 7.32 15.91 8.74
N LEU A 137 7.67 16.50 7.61
CA LEU A 137 7.81 15.81 6.34
C LEU A 137 9.30 15.53 6.13
N CYS A 138 9.66 14.27 6.11
CA CYS A 138 11.05 13.81 6.05
C CYS A 138 11.20 12.73 4.97
N ARG A 139 12.42 12.35 4.69
CA ARG A 139 12.75 11.24 3.79
C ARG A 139 13.62 10.22 4.51
N VAL A 140 13.33 8.94 4.32
CA VAL A 140 14.19 7.86 4.79
C VAL A 140 15.49 7.90 4.01
N GLN A 141 16.61 8.07 4.70
CA GLN A 141 17.93 8.11 4.09
C GLN A 141 18.54 6.72 4.02
N GLU A 142 18.47 5.98 5.12
CA GLU A 142 18.99 4.63 5.22
C GLU A 142 18.20 3.84 6.26
N VAL A 143 18.30 2.51 6.17
CA VAL A 143 17.75 1.57 7.14
C VAL A 143 18.87 0.65 7.55
N GLU A 144 19.16 0.61 8.84
CA GLU A 144 20.21 -0.24 9.42
C GLU A 144 19.76 -1.71 9.49
N GLU A 145 20.70 -2.61 9.69
CA GLU A 145 20.43 -4.05 9.88
C GLU A 145 19.53 -4.32 11.11
N THR A 146 19.57 -3.45 12.09
CA THR A 146 18.71 -3.46 13.28
C THR A 146 17.27 -3.02 13.03
N HIS A 147 16.93 -2.70 11.76
CA HIS A 147 15.66 -2.10 11.33
C HIS A 147 15.41 -0.70 11.87
N SER A 148 16.38 -0.05 12.49
CA SER A 148 16.34 1.38 12.79
C SER A 148 16.51 2.15 11.49
N SER A 149 15.70 3.17 11.29
CA SER A 149 15.79 4.03 10.11
C SER A 149 16.34 5.39 10.45
N VAL A 150 17.20 5.92 9.59
CA VAL A 150 17.69 7.29 9.65
C VAL A 150 16.92 8.12 8.64
N VAL A 151 16.37 9.23 9.10
CA VAL A 151 15.62 10.16 8.25
C VAL A 151 16.33 11.49 8.11
N THR A 152 16.01 12.20 7.04
CA THR A 152 16.56 13.53 6.75
C THR A 152 15.46 14.53 6.44
N MET A 153 15.67 15.76 6.84
CA MET A 153 14.88 16.92 6.40
C MET A 153 15.64 17.79 5.39
N LYS A 154 16.83 17.35 4.95
CA LYS A 154 17.59 18.02 3.89
C LYS A 154 17.11 17.55 2.53
N GLY A 155 16.38 18.39 1.84
CA GLY A 155 15.86 18.13 0.52
C GLY A 155 14.73 19.07 0.14
N MET A 156 14.46 19.16 -1.15
CA MET A 156 13.41 20.02 -1.65
C MET A 156 12.05 19.54 -1.13
N GLY A 157 11.28 20.45 -0.54
CA GLY A 157 9.94 20.18 -0.02
C GLY A 157 9.88 19.59 1.39
N LEU A 158 10.99 19.06 1.94
CA LEU A 158 11.04 18.52 3.29
C LEU A 158 11.01 19.67 4.32
N ARG A 159 10.15 19.54 5.33
CA ARG A 159 9.92 20.64 6.28
C ARG A 159 9.13 20.19 7.50
N LYS A 160 9.10 21.07 8.49
CA LYS A 160 8.15 21.00 9.59
C LYS A 160 6.74 21.35 9.06
N ILE A 161 5.76 20.57 9.42
CA ILE A 161 4.33 20.79 9.10
C ILE A 161 3.74 21.61 10.24
N ARG A 162 3.22 22.80 9.93
CA ARG A 162 2.70 23.75 10.92
C ARG A 162 1.21 23.97 10.85
N SER A 163 0.59 23.57 9.75
CA SER A 163 -0.84 23.76 9.46
C SER A 163 -1.39 22.55 8.73
N GLY A 164 -2.71 22.49 8.62
CA GLY A 164 -3.40 21.41 7.93
C GLY A 164 -3.70 20.21 8.82
N VAL A 165 -4.13 19.13 8.20
CA VAL A 165 -4.59 17.90 8.85
C VAL A 165 -3.78 16.73 8.32
N ILE A 166 -3.48 15.77 9.20
CA ILE A 166 -2.87 14.48 8.82
C ILE A 166 -3.96 13.42 8.87
N GLU A 167 -4.13 12.72 7.76
CA GLU A 167 -5.01 11.56 7.63
C GLU A 167 -4.19 10.29 7.43
N GLU A 168 -4.64 9.19 8.04
CA GLU A 168 -4.07 7.88 7.79
C GLU A 168 -4.83 7.19 6.66
N ILE A 169 -4.11 6.64 5.70
CA ILE A 169 -4.64 5.99 4.53
C ILE A 169 -4.24 4.52 4.55
N ASP A 170 -5.19 3.65 4.32
CA ASP A 170 -4.90 2.24 4.12
C ASP A 170 -3.92 2.05 2.96
N PRO A 171 -2.82 1.29 3.14
CA PRO A 171 -1.79 1.10 2.11
C PRO A 171 -2.34 0.60 0.77
N HIS A 172 -3.42 -0.19 0.79
CA HIS A 172 -4.06 -0.69 -0.43
C HIS A 172 -4.81 0.39 -1.23
N LEU A 173 -5.14 1.52 -0.61
CA LEU A 173 -5.79 2.65 -1.28
C LEU A 173 -4.78 3.62 -1.90
N LEU A 174 -3.52 3.60 -1.48
CA LEU A 174 -2.48 4.52 -1.96
C LEU A 174 -2.35 4.49 -3.50
N GLY A 175 -2.29 3.31 -4.08
CA GLY A 175 -2.18 3.17 -5.53
C GLY A 175 -3.38 3.73 -6.29
N ARG A 176 -4.60 3.57 -5.74
CA ARG A 176 -5.84 4.10 -6.29
C ARG A 176 -5.95 5.60 -6.11
N LEU A 177 -5.56 6.11 -4.94
CA LEU A 177 -5.55 7.53 -4.61
C LEU A 177 -4.59 8.30 -5.51
N ILE A 178 -3.40 7.78 -5.72
CA ILE A 178 -2.42 8.40 -6.62
C ILE A 178 -2.89 8.28 -8.07
N GLY A 179 -3.39 7.12 -8.46
CA GLY A 179 -3.85 6.83 -9.81
C GLY A 179 -2.70 6.68 -10.82
N LYS A 180 -3.07 6.39 -12.06
CA LYS A 180 -2.09 6.22 -13.14
C LYS A 180 -1.40 7.57 -13.43
N GLY A 181 -0.09 7.60 -13.26
CA GLY A 181 0.69 8.84 -13.49
C GLY A 181 0.38 9.99 -12.51
N GLY A 182 -0.32 9.74 -11.39
CA GLY A 182 -0.68 10.77 -10.42
C GLY A 182 -1.92 11.58 -10.77
N GLU A 183 -2.68 11.19 -11.81
CA GLU A 183 -3.86 11.94 -12.28
C GLU A 183 -4.97 12.05 -11.24
N SER A 184 -5.25 10.95 -10.50
CA SER A 184 -6.31 10.97 -9.48
C SER A 184 -5.98 11.94 -8.35
N LEU A 185 -4.74 11.92 -7.88
CA LEU A 185 -4.26 12.84 -6.85
C LEU A 185 -4.25 14.30 -7.35
N LYS A 186 -3.94 14.52 -8.62
CA LYS A 186 -3.96 15.86 -9.22
C LYS A 186 -5.38 16.41 -9.25
N ARG A 187 -6.35 15.62 -9.71
CA ARG A 187 -7.79 16.01 -9.68
C ARG A 187 -8.28 16.30 -8.27
N LEU A 188 -7.95 15.41 -7.32
CA LEU A 188 -8.31 15.62 -5.92
C LEU A 188 -7.83 16.98 -5.38
N LYS A 189 -6.59 17.38 -5.73
CA LYS A 189 -6.02 18.68 -5.34
C LYS A 189 -6.73 19.87 -6.02
N GLU A 190 -7.09 19.70 -7.28
CA GLU A 190 -7.78 20.74 -8.07
C GLU A 190 -9.23 20.90 -7.59
N ASP A 191 -9.96 19.80 -7.39
CA ASP A 191 -11.36 19.80 -6.95
C ASP A 191 -11.54 20.35 -5.53
N ALA A 192 -10.61 20.03 -4.64
CA ALA A 192 -10.65 20.46 -3.24
C ALA A 192 -9.94 21.80 -2.97
N GLU A 193 -9.24 22.36 -3.97
CA GLU A 193 -8.39 23.56 -3.84
C GLU A 193 -7.39 23.48 -2.67
N CYS A 194 -6.98 22.25 -2.31
CA CYS A 194 -6.08 21.95 -1.21
C CYS A 194 -4.69 21.54 -1.66
N ARG A 195 -3.70 21.85 -0.85
CA ARG A 195 -2.40 21.24 -0.97
C ARG A 195 -2.43 19.86 -0.31
N VAL A 196 -2.19 18.82 -1.07
CA VAL A 196 -2.19 17.43 -0.58
C VAL A 196 -0.84 16.80 -0.85
N ILE A 197 -0.22 16.20 0.17
CA ILE A 197 0.98 15.38 0.06
C ILE A 197 0.67 14.01 0.63
N VAL A 198 0.86 12.98 -0.19
CA VAL A 198 0.73 11.58 0.18
C VAL A 198 2.13 11.04 0.44
N ALA A 199 2.34 10.46 1.60
CA ALA A 199 3.61 9.87 2.01
C ALA A 199 3.55 8.33 1.90
N ASP A 200 4.72 7.70 1.71
CA ASP A 200 4.84 6.26 1.52
C ASP A 200 4.49 5.47 2.79
N ASN A 201 4.52 6.12 3.95
CA ASN A 201 4.13 5.52 5.23
C ASN A 201 2.62 5.52 5.49
N GLY A 202 1.79 5.77 4.47
CA GLY A 202 0.33 5.72 4.60
C GLY A 202 -0.27 6.94 5.30
N ARG A 203 0.50 8.02 5.46
CA ARG A 203 0.00 9.30 5.96
C ARG A 203 -0.15 10.31 4.84
N MET A 204 -1.19 11.10 4.92
CA MET A 204 -1.46 12.19 3.98
C MET A 204 -1.60 13.50 4.73
N TRP A 205 -0.91 14.51 4.27
CA TRP A 205 -1.06 15.88 4.76
C TRP A 205 -1.95 16.67 3.81
N ILE A 206 -2.97 17.31 4.37
CA ILE A 206 -3.94 18.15 3.67
C ILE A 206 -3.86 19.55 4.28
N ASP A 207 -3.62 20.55 3.45
CA ASP A 207 -3.50 21.95 3.86
C ASP A 207 -4.35 22.84 2.93
N GLY A 208 -5.36 23.46 3.48
CA GLY A 208 -6.33 24.28 2.77
C GLY A 208 -7.39 24.83 3.72
N ASP A 209 -8.49 25.30 3.18
CA ASP A 209 -9.63 25.69 3.98
C ASP A 209 -10.44 24.49 4.48
N LEU A 210 -11.39 24.75 5.36
CA LEU A 210 -12.18 23.68 5.99
C LEU A 210 -13.01 22.91 4.98
N ASP A 211 -13.60 23.59 4.01
CA ASP A 211 -14.47 22.98 3.01
C ASP A 211 -13.69 22.07 2.09
N GLY A 212 -12.51 22.49 1.66
CA GLY A 212 -11.60 21.66 0.88
C GLY A 212 -11.07 20.44 1.63
N ILE A 213 -10.73 20.60 2.92
CA ILE A 213 -10.31 19.47 3.77
C ILE A 213 -11.45 18.45 3.90
N LEU A 214 -12.68 18.90 4.11
CA LEU A 214 -13.85 18.03 4.21
C LEU A 214 -14.14 17.31 2.90
N GLU A 215 -13.95 17.98 1.76
CA GLU A 215 -14.11 17.34 0.45
C GLU A 215 -13.07 16.23 0.22
N VAL A 216 -11.79 16.45 0.57
CA VAL A 216 -10.77 15.41 0.50
C VAL A 216 -11.16 14.21 1.37
N ARG A 217 -11.60 14.44 2.61
CA ARG A 217 -12.05 13.38 3.51
C ARG A 217 -13.22 12.59 2.94
N ARG A 218 -14.23 13.30 2.40
CA ARG A 218 -15.39 12.67 1.76
C ARG A 218 -14.99 11.74 0.62
N GLN A 219 -14.03 12.16 -0.21
CA GLN A 219 -13.53 11.32 -1.30
C GLN A 219 -12.75 10.12 -0.81
N LEU A 220 -11.96 10.25 0.25
CA LEU A 220 -11.28 9.12 0.89
C LEU A 220 -12.29 8.10 1.45
N ASP A 221 -13.33 8.57 2.13
CA ASP A 221 -14.38 7.70 2.68
C ASP A 221 -15.09 6.91 1.56
N LEU A 222 -15.43 7.56 0.45
CA LEU A 222 -16.02 6.90 -0.71
C LEU A 222 -15.09 5.80 -1.27
N MET A 223 -13.81 6.08 -1.42
CA MET A 223 -12.83 5.09 -1.87
C MET A 223 -12.74 3.89 -0.90
N THR A 224 -12.83 4.16 0.40
CA THR A 224 -12.78 3.14 1.45
C THR A 224 -14.03 2.26 1.42
N VAL A 225 -15.21 2.85 1.28
CA VAL A 225 -16.50 2.12 1.19
C VAL A 225 -16.55 1.23 -0.05
N GLU A 226 -16.16 1.74 -1.21
CA GLU A 226 -16.09 0.96 -2.46
C GLU A 226 -15.07 -0.19 -2.40
N SER A 227 -14.10 -0.11 -1.51
CA SER A 227 -13.08 -1.15 -1.32
C SER A 227 -13.50 -2.22 -0.32
N ARG A 228 -14.57 -2.00 0.46
CA ARG A 228 -15.10 -3.02 1.38
C ARG A 228 -15.77 -4.14 0.59
N PRO A 229 -15.41 -5.41 0.85
CA PRO A 229 -16.13 -6.52 0.25
C PRO A 229 -17.58 -6.50 0.74
N ILE A 230 -18.51 -6.65 -0.19
CA ILE A 230 -19.92 -6.88 0.14
C ILE A 230 -19.96 -8.22 0.88
N PRO A 231 -20.47 -8.29 2.13
CA PRO A 231 -20.66 -9.57 2.80
C PRO A 231 -21.59 -10.41 1.93
N VAL A 232 -21.09 -11.54 1.43
CA VAL A 232 -21.93 -12.52 0.75
C VAL A 232 -22.89 -13.02 1.81
N GLY A 233 -24.15 -12.58 1.73
CA GLY A 233 -25.20 -13.01 2.63
C GLY A 233 -25.25 -14.53 2.63
N GLY A 234 -25.06 -15.15 3.79
CA GLY A 234 -25.28 -16.56 4.00
C GLY A 234 -26.73 -16.87 3.67
N GLY A 235 -26.97 -17.48 2.52
CA GLY A 235 -28.26 -18.12 2.26
C GLY A 235 -28.44 -19.26 3.24
N HIS A 236 -29.54 -19.21 3.95
CA HIS A 236 -30.06 -20.30 4.78
C HIS A 236 -30.41 -21.52 3.90
#